data_4909742c7541c94e77884bba405ee67a
#
_entry.id   4909742c7541c94e77884bba405ee67a
#
_cell.length_a   1.000
_cell.length_b   1.000
_cell.length_c   1.000
_cell.angle_alpha   90.00
_cell.angle_beta   90.00
_cell.angle_gamma   90.00
#
_symmetry.space_group_name_H-M   'P 1'
#
loop_
_entity.id
_entity.type
_entity.pdbx_description
1 polymer ?
#
loop_
_entity_poly.entity_id
_entity_poly.type
_entity_poly.pdbx_seq_one_letter_code
_entity_poly.pdbx_strand_id
1 'polypeptide(L)'
;MLHTGHVILFRRARELGDRLIVAVQDGDYILKYKPEAKIVCSTEERRFLVGSIRFVDATVIYRDVDTDIQTFDFDIFVKGPDQNHAGFRRAEQWCREHGKEVITLPRTEGVSSSLFRTLDL
;
A
#
# COMPACT_ATOMS: atom_id res chain seq x y z
N MET A 1 10.12 -3.64 -1.65
CA MET A 1 10.00 -4.49 -2.85
C MET A 1 8.70 -5.33 -2.78
N LEU A 2 8.02 -5.48 -3.90
CA LEU A 2 6.82 -6.30 -3.98
C LEU A 2 7.16 -7.77 -3.79
N HIS A 3 6.41 -8.47 -2.92
CA HIS A 3 6.60 -9.90 -2.66
C HIS A 3 5.27 -10.57 -2.32
N THR A 4 5.32 -11.88 -2.08
CA THR A 4 4.11 -12.68 -1.83
C THR A 4 3.25 -12.13 -0.69
N GLY A 5 3.87 -11.56 0.35
CA GLY A 5 3.14 -10.93 1.45
C GLY A 5 2.24 -9.80 0.99
N HIS A 6 2.71 -8.99 0.05
CA HIS A 6 1.91 -7.93 -0.54
C HIS A 6 0.74 -8.50 -1.35
N VAL A 7 0.98 -9.55 -2.13
CA VAL A 7 -0.09 -10.18 -2.92
C VAL A 7 -1.17 -10.76 -2.02
N ILE A 8 -0.79 -11.40 -0.92
CA ILE A 8 -1.74 -11.95 0.04
C ILE A 8 -2.53 -10.80 0.71
N LEU A 9 -1.87 -9.71 1.04
CA LEU A 9 -2.52 -8.52 1.59
C LEU A 9 -3.57 -7.99 0.63
N PHE A 10 -3.23 -7.88 -0.66
CA PHE A 10 -4.17 -7.40 -1.68
C PHE A 10 -5.36 -8.35 -1.83
N ARG A 11 -5.13 -9.66 -1.80
CA ARG A 11 -6.21 -10.64 -1.85
C ARG A 11 -7.18 -10.45 -0.67
N ARG A 12 -6.64 -10.31 0.54
CA ARG A 12 -7.45 -10.09 1.74
C ARG A 12 -8.22 -8.76 1.66
N ALA A 13 -7.56 -7.71 1.21
CA ALA A 13 -8.18 -6.40 1.05
C ALA A 13 -9.33 -6.47 0.03
N ARG A 14 -9.13 -7.18 -1.08
CA ARG A 14 -10.15 -7.34 -2.12
C ARG A 14 -11.41 -8.02 -1.60
N GLU A 15 -11.26 -8.92 -0.65
CA GLU A 15 -12.39 -9.63 -0.02
C GLU A 15 -13.24 -8.73 0.88
N LEU A 16 -12.72 -7.58 1.30
CA LEU A 16 -13.42 -6.63 2.18
C LEU A 16 -14.40 -5.73 1.43
N GLY A 17 -14.34 -5.70 0.11
CA GLY A 17 -15.20 -4.84 -0.70
C GLY A 17 -15.32 -5.37 -2.12
N ASP A 18 -15.99 -4.59 -2.97
CA ASP A 18 -16.26 -4.97 -4.35
C ASP A 18 -15.12 -4.59 -5.31
N ARG A 19 -14.26 -3.67 -4.89
CA ARG A 19 -13.21 -3.14 -5.73
C ARG A 19 -12.01 -2.77 -4.88
N LEU A 20 -10.80 -3.10 -5.35
CA LEU A 20 -9.55 -2.75 -4.68
C LEU A 20 -8.78 -1.74 -5.50
N ILE A 21 -8.52 -0.58 -4.89
CA ILE A 21 -7.62 0.44 -5.43
C ILE A 21 -6.37 0.43 -4.57
N VAL A 22 -5.21 0.26 -5.19
CA VAL A 22 -3.93 0.27 -4.47
C VAL A 22 -3.21 1.60 -4.74
N ALA A 23 -2.84 2.28 -3.67
CA ALA A 23 -2.07 3.51 -3.74
C ALA A 23 -0.58 3.20 -3.71
N VAL A 24 0.15 3.66 -4.71
CA VAL A 24 1.58 3.47 -4.87
C VAL A 24 2.28 4.80 -4.60
N GLN A 25 3.25 4.80 -3.68
CA GLN A 25 3.92 6.05 -3.33
C GLN A 25 4.90 6.48 -4.42
N ASP A 26 4.89 7.78 -4.72
CA ASP A 26 5.82 8.39 -5.67
C ASP A 26 7.27 8.20 -5.20
N GLY A 27 8.11 7.65 -6.07
CA GLY A 27 9.50 7.37 -5.75
C GLY A 27 10.33 8.61 -5.50
N ASP A 28 10.10 9.68 -6.24
CA ASP A 28 10.80 10.95 -6.03
C ASP A 28 10.46 11.53 -4.66
N TYR A 29 9.23 11.37 -4.23
CA TYR A 29 8.80 11.80 -2.91
C TYR A 29 9.44 10.97 -1.81
N ILE A 30 9.58 9.66 -2.00
CA ILE A 30 10.28 8.77 -1.06
C ILE A 30 11.71 9.26 -0.88
N LEU A 31 12.42 9.56 -1.96
CA LEU A 31 13.81 10.01 -1.92
C LEU A 31 13.96 11.38 -1.24
N LYS A 32 12.95 12.23 -1.31
CA LYS A 32 12.96 13.53 -0.64
C LYS A 32 13.05 13.38 0.89
N TYR A 33 12.34 12.39 1.45
CA TYR A 33 12.29 12.15 2.89
C TYR A 33 13.27 11.08 3.36
N LYS A 34 13.69 10.20 2.47
CA LYS A 34 14.66 9.13 2.75
C LYS A 34 15.69 9.09 1.62
N PRO A 35 16.65 10.03 1.58
CA PRO A 35 17.63 10.11 0.47
C PRO A 35 18.45 8.84 0.28
N GLU A 36 18.65 8.07 1.36
CA GLU A 36 19.40 6.82 1.32
C GLU A 36 18.57 5.61 0.88
N ALA A 37 17.29 5.78 0.61
CA ALA A 37 16.44 4.69 0.15
C ALA A 37 16.88 4.20 -1.21
N LYS A 38 16.96 2.87 -1.38
CA LYS A 38 17.27 2.25 -2.66
C LYS A 38 15.97 1.95 -3.40
N ILE A 39 15.75 2.67 -4.49
CA ILE A 39 14.57 2.45 -5.33
C ILE A 39 15.03 1.70 -6.58
N VAL A 40 14.70 0.40 -6.64
CA VAL A 40 15.10 -0.48 -7.74
C VAL A 40 14.25 -0.26 -8.98
N CYS A 41 12.94 -0.01 -8.77
CA CYS A 41 11.99 0.21 -9.85
C CYS A 41 11.49 1.65 -9.81
N SER A 42 11.21 2.22 -10.99
CA SER A 42 10.56 3.53 -11.08
C SER A 42 9.14 3.47 -10.50
N THR A 43 8.55 4.63 -10.26
CA THR A 43 7.15 4.73 -9.81
C THR A 43 6.22 4.06 -10.81
N GLU A 44 6.40 4.32 -12.10
CA GLU A 44 5.57 3.74 -13.15
C GLU A 44 5.75 2.22 -13.26
N GLU A 45 6.97 1.72 -13.09
CA GLU A 45 7.23 0.28 -13.08
C GLU A 45 6.54 -0.38 -11.89
N ARG A 46 6.63 0.22 -10.69
CA ARG A 46 5.96 -0.31 -9.49
C ARG A 46 4.45 -0.29 -9.66
N ARG A 47 3.91 0.79 -10.22
CA ARG A 47 2.50 0.89 -10.53
C ARG A 47 2.05 -0.18 -11.51
N PHE A 48 2.83 -0.43 -12.54
CA PHE A 48 2.56 -1.47 -13.53
C PHE A 48 2.54 -2.86 -12.89
N LEU A 49 3.54 -3.18 -12.05
CA LEU A 49 3.61 -4.46 -11.35
C LEU A 49 2.40 -4.68 -10.44
N VAL A 50 2.07 -3.67 -9.64
CA VAL A 50 0.92 -3.74 -8.74
C VAL A 50 -0.38 -3.87 -9.53
N GLY A 51 -0.54 -3.10 -10.60
CA GLY A 51 -1.73 -3.15 -11.44
C GLY A 51 -1.90 -4.47 -12.19
N SER A 52 -0.83 -5.24 -12.33
CA SER A 52 -0.85 -6.54 -12.99
C SER A 52 -1.30 -7.68 -12.06
N ILE A 53 -1.43 -7.41 -10.78
CA ILE A 53 -1.89 -8.39 -9.80
C ILE A 53 -3.40 -8.57 -9.96
N ARG A 54 -3.85 -9.82 -10.07
CA ARG A 54 -5.26 -10.13 -10.39
C ARG A 54 -6.27 -9.58 -9.39
N PHE A 55 -5.86 -9.33 -8.14
CA PHE A 55 -6.75 -8.82 -7.09
C PHE A 55 -6.90 -7.30 -7.11
N VAL A 56 -6.09 -6.61 -7.90
CA VAL A 56 -6.06 -5.15 -7.96
C VAL A 56 -6.90 -4.67 -9.14
N ASP A 57 -7.89 -3.85 -8.87
CA ASP A 57 -8.79 -3.30 -9.89
C ASP A 57 -8.25 -2.00 -10.49
N ALA A 58 -7.58 -1.19 -9.68
CA ALA A 58 -7.00 0.07 -10.13
C ALA A 58 -5.83 0.48 -9.24
N THR A 59 -5.00 1.36 -9.76
CA THR A 59 -3.88 1.93 -9.02
C THR A 59 -3.92 3.46 -9.07
N VAL A 60 -3.46 4.09 -8.00
CA VAL A 60 -3.27 5.54 -7.94
C VAL A 60 -1.88 5.82 -7.39
N ILE A 61 -1.35 7.00 -7.69
CA ILE A 61 -0.06 7.44 -7.15
C ILE A 61 -0.34 8.46 -6.06
N TYR A 62 0.36 8.34 -4.93
CA TYR A 62 0.26 9.31 -3.85
C TYR A 62 1.63 9.78 -3.39
N ARG A 63 1.66 10.93 -2.73
CA ARG A 63 2.85 11.51 -2.11
C ARG A 63 2.69 11.50 -0.60
N ASP A 64 1.85 12.38 -0.07
CA ASP A 64 1.47 12.42 1.35
C ASP A 64 0.17 11.67 1.55
N VAL A 65 0.19 10.59 2.34
CA VAL A 65 -0.99 9.76 2.54
C VAL A 65 -2.14 10.56 3.18
N ASP A 66 -1.85 11.41 4.15
CA ASP A 66 -2.87 12.18 4.87
C ASP A 66 -3.53 13.26 4.03
N THR A 67 -2.82 13.84 3.09
CA THR A 67 -3.37 14.84 2.17
C THR A 67 -4.04 14.20 0.98
N ASP A 68 -3.37 13.25 0.36
CA ASP A 68 -3.84 12.65 -0.90
C ASP A 68 -5.02 11.71 -0.70
N ILE A 69 -5.14 11.06 0.46
CA ILE A 69 -6.29 10.19 0.75
C ILE A 69 -7.62 10.94 0.64
N GLN A 70 -7.61 12.24 0.92
CA GLN A 70 -8.81 13.08 0.85
C GLN A 70 -9.31 13.29 -0.58
N THR A 71 -8.47 13.00 -1.57
CA THR A 71 -8.81 13.16 -3.00
C THR A 71 -9.28 11.85 -3.64
N PHE A 72 -9.18 10.74 -2.93
CA PHE A 72 -9.55 9.43 -3.47
C PHE A 72 -10.99 9.08 -3.09
N ASP A 73 -11.68 8.39 -4.01
CA ASP A 73 -13.04 7.90 -3.76
C ASP A 73 -12.97 6.46 -3.29
N PHE A 74 -13.32 6.24 -2.02
CA PHE A 74 -13.28 4.91 -1.40
C PHE A 74 -14.19 4.87 -0.15
N ASP A 75 -14.48 3.66 0.31
CA ASP A 75 -15.30 3.43 1.51
C ASP A 75 -14.47 2.88 2.68
N ILE A 76 -13.46 2.07 2.38
CA ILE A 76 -12.64 1.39 3.37
C ILE A 76 -11.18 1.70 3.12
N PHE A 77 -10.49 2.14 4.16
CA PHE A 77 -9.03 2.32 4.13
C PHE A 77 -8.38 1.10 4.77
N VAL A 78 -7.66 0.32 3.95
CA VAL A 78 -6.96 -0.89 4.40
C VAL A 78 -5.47 -0.61 4.46
N LYS A 79 -4.85 -0.96 5.56
CA LYS A 79 -3.41 -0.81 5.72
C LYS A 79 -2.80 -2.03 6.42
N GLY A 80 -1.47 -2.18 6.30
CA GLY A 80 -0.72 -3.17 7.04
C GLY A 80 -0.27 -2.65 8.40
N PRO A 81 0.22 -3.53 9.29
CA PRO A 81 0.60 -3.13 10.65
C PRO A 81 1.82 -2.21 10.71
N ASP A 82 2.66 -2.21 9.67
CA ASP A 82 3.86 -1.39 9.62
C ASP A 82 3.58 0.04 9.12
N GLN A 83 2.36 0.31 8.66
CA GLN A 83 1.94 1.62 8.16
C GLN A 83 1.30 2.42 9.29
N ASN A 84 2.11 2.85 10.25
CA ASN A 84 1.64 3.49 11.47
C ASN A 84 2.36 4.78 11.83
N HIS A 85 3.12 5.38 10.91
CA HIS A 85 3.75 6.67 11.16
C HIS A 85 2.71 7.81 11.21
N ALA A 86 3.16 9.02 11.58
CA ALA A 86 2.27 10.15 11.82
C ALA A 86 1.33 10.47 10.66
N GLY A 87 1.80 10.36 9.41
CA GLY A 87 0.97 10.57 8.22
C GLY A 87 -0.18 9.58 8.14
N PHE A 88 0.09 8.30 8.40
CA PHE A 88 -0.96 7.28 8.41
C PHE A 88 -1.95 7.48 9.55
N ARG A 89 -1.50 7.93 10.72
CA ARG A 89 -2.40 8.24 11.83
C ARG A 89 -3.34 9.38 11.49
N ARG A 90 -2.85 10.42 10.84
CA ARG A 90 -3.69 11.54 10.38
C ARG A 90 -4.68 11.07 9.31
N ALA A 91 -4.24 10.22 8.40
CA ALA A 91 -5.13 9.65 7.38
C ALA A 91 -6.25 8.81 8.00
N GLU A 92 -5.93 7.98 8.99
CA GLU A 92 -6.91 7.20 9.72
C GLU A 92 -7.94 8.08 10.41
N GLN A 93 -7.48 9.12 11.09
CA GLN A 93 -8.37 10.05 11.79
C GLN A 93 -9.31 10.75 10.81
N TRP A 94 -8.79 11.21 9.68
CA TRP A 94 -9.61 11.81 8.64
C TRP A 94 -10.69 10.84 8.16
N CYS A 95 -10.33 9.57 7.94
CA CYS A 95 -11.30 8.56 7.53
C CYS A 95 -12.42 8.39 8.55
N ARG A 96 -12.07 8.30 9.84
CA ARG A 96 -13.07 8.15 10.91
C ARG A 96 -13.99 9.35 10.99
N GLU A 97 -13.45 10.56 10.83
CA GLU A 97 -14.22 11.79 10.85
C GLU A 97 -15.17 11.92 9.65
N HIS A 98 -14.88 11.22 8.56
CA HIS A 98 -15.69 11.27 7.33
C HIS A 98 -16.50 9.99 7.09
N GLY A 99 -16.68 9.18 8.12
CA GLY A 99 -17.52 8.01 8.06
C GLY A 99 -16.96 6.83 7.27
N LYS A 100 -15.66 6.83 7.03
CA LYS A 100 -14.98 5.73 6.32
C LYS A 100 -14.40 4.73 7.31
N GLU A 101 -14.46 3.46 6.96
CA GLU A 101 -13.93 2.38 7.79
C GLU A 101 -12.42 2.28 7.63
N VAL A 102 -11.73 1.97 8.73
CA VAL A 102 -10.28 1.74 8.74
C VAL A 102 -10.03 0.31 9.22
N ILE A 103 -9.35 -0.47 8.40
CA ILE A 103 -9.01 -1.87 8.71
C ILE A 103 -7.51 -2.05 8.63
N THR A 104 -6.91 -2.55 9.70
CA THR A 104 -5.50 -2.95 9.72
C THR A 104 -5.44 -4.46 9.58
N LEU A 105 -4.86 -4.94 8.49
CA LEU A 105 -4.66 -6.37 8.28
C LEU A 105 -3.36 -6.82 8.93
N PRO A 106 -3.35 -8.00 9.59
CA PRO A 106 -2.14 -8.51 10.22
C PRO A 106 -1.12 -8.94 9.18
N ARG A 107 0.16 -8.97 9.60
CA ARG A 107 1.24 -9.50 8.77
C ARG A 107 0.98 -10.99 8.51
N THR A 108 1.24 -11.43 7.27
CA THR A 108 1.15 -12.83 6.91
C THR A 108 2.35 -13.58 7.48
N GLU A 109 2.09 -14.55 8.35
CA GLU A 109 3.15 -15.36 8.96
C GLU A 109 3.85 -16.22 7.91
N GLY A 110 5.16 -16.41 8.11
CA GLY A 110 5.97 -17.28 7.25
C GLY A 110 6.33 -16.71 5.90
N VAL A 111 5.94 -15.45 5.60
CA VAL A 111 6.26 -14.80 4.35
C VAL A 111 7.08 -13.54 4.63
N SER A 112 8.27 -13.47 4.03
CA SER A 112 9.17 -12.32 4.20
C SER A 112 10.09 -12.19 2.99
N SER A 113 10.73 -11.03 2.86
CA SER A 113 11.74 -10.80 1.83
C SER A 113 12.92 -11.76 1.96
N SER A 114 13.26 -12.13 3.21
CA SER A 114 14.33 -13.08 3.48
C SER A 114 14.00 -14.46 2.94
N LEU A 115 12.77 -14.92 3.09
CA LEU A 115 12.33 -16.20 2.53
C LEU A 115 12.43 -16.20 1.01
N PHE A 116 12.04 -15.10 0.37
CA PHE A 116 12.18 -14.96 -1.08
C PHE A 116 13.63 -15.11 -1.52
N ARG A 117 14.56 -14.43 -0.84
CA ARG A 117 15.98 -14.52 -1.16
C ARG A 117 16.52 -15.94 -0.97
N THR A 118 16.06 -16.64 0.06
CA THR A 118 16.46 -18.01 0.34
C THR A 118 16.02 -18.96 -0.78
N LEU A 119 14.82 -18.75 -1.32
CA LEU A 119 14.27 -19.57 -2.40
C LEU A 119 14.75 -19.14 -3.79
N ASP A 120 15.52 -18.08 -3.90
CA ASP A 120 16.03 -17.53 -5.17
C ASP A 120 14.93 -17.25 -6.20
N LEU A 121 13.84 -16.69 -5.71
CA LEU A 121 12.69 -16.35 -6.56
C LEU A 121 12.70 -14.90 -7.04
#